data_5a98afb2d60f9f6503fe2106275e0d07
#
_entry.id   5a98afb2d60f9f6503fe2106275e0d07
#
_cell.length_a   1.000
_cell.length_b   1.000
_cell.length_c   1.000
_cell.angle_alpha   90.00
_cell.angle_beta   90.00
_cell.angle_gamma   90.00
#
_symmetry.space_group_name_H-M   'P 1'
#
loop_
_entity.id
_entity.type
_entity.pdbx_description
1 polymer ?
#
loop_
_entity_poly.entity_id
_entity_poly.type
_entity_poly.pdbx_seq_one_letter_code
_entity_poly.pdbx_strand_id
1 'polypeptide(L)'
;MTKPNSKITSDLTPSKIIEHLNRYIVGQDKAKRAVAIALRNRIRRRALPPEIAHEIMPKNILMVGPTGVGKTEIARRLATLSNAPFVKVEATKFTEIGYVGRDVESIIRDLTEFAVSMVRKKMIEEVQTPALERAEERLLDALLPRREKKFSMPDFMKVLTDKADENETKSEEPSETPEETAKYNRTRTRFQKMLKEGRLDEKDVEIEVNDSMTAVPIFGSPGMDVMGINITEMLGGIMPKKTKKRHMTVKEAMRILQQEEAEKLIDTDAMAKQALEMAQEDGIVFLDEIDKVVVKGGSSHGPDVSREGVQRDLLPIVEGSVVQTRYGPVKTDHILFIAAGAFSGVKPSDLIPELQGRFPIRVELEPLTIENLKRILTEPENSLIRQYEALISTEGTELSFTDESAGEIARLAHKMNSEMEDIGARRLHTMMEQLLEEISFNVSDIDDEKIEITAEMVKEKLSGLVENRDIRRYLL
;
A
#
# COMPACT_ATOMS: atom_id res chain seq x y z
N MET A 1 26.88 0.33 -12.76
CA MET A 1 25.51 -0.15 -13.05
C MET A 1 25.33 -1.49 -12.37
N THR A 2 24.92 -1.50 -11.11
CA THR A 2 24.65 -2.69 -10.32
C THR A 2 23.22 -3.13 -10.62
N LYS A 3 23.06 -4.33 -11.19
CA LYS A 3 21.74 -4.95 -11.44
C LYS A 3 21.04 -5.15 -10.08
N PRO A 4 19.92 -4.49 -9.80
CA PRO A 4 19.23 -4.70 -8.55
C PRO A 4 18.50 -6.05 -8.57
N ASN A 5 18.65 -6.80 -7.48
CA ASN A 5 17.82 -7.96 -7.10
C ASN A 5 17.73 -9.18 -8.06
N SER A 6 18.75 -9.48 -8.86
CA SER A 6 18.70 -10.63 -9.79
C SER A 6 18.66 -12.00 -9.11
N LYS A 7 19.01 -12.13 -7.83
CA LYS A 7 19.04 -13.43 -7.13
C LYS A 7 17.67 -13.89 -6.62
N ILE A 8 16.82 -12.99 -6.10
CA ILE A 8 15.49 -13.39 -5.56
C ILE A 8 14.52 -13.76 -6.68
N THR A 9 14.54 -13.02 -7.79
CA THR A 9 13.63 -13.28 -8.93
C THR A 9 14.05 -14.52 -9.76
N SER A 10 15.33 -14.87 -9.80
CA SER A 10 15.78 -16.09 -10.52
C SER A 10 15.27 -17.38 -9.88
N ASP A 11 15.06 -17.38 -8.56
CA ASP A 11 14.65 -18.56 -7.79
C ASP A 11 13.13 -18.81 -7.77
N LEU A 12 12.29 -17.88 -8.26
CA LEU A 12 10.84 -18.02 -8.31
C LEU A 12 10.41 -18.92 -9.48
N THR A 13 10.49 -20.24 -9.31
CA THR A 13 9.90 -21.20 -10.25
C THR A 13 8.37 -21.21 -10.11
N PRO A 14 7.61 -21.63 -11.15
CA PRO A 14 6.16 -21.76 -11.04
C PRO A 14 5.71 -22.63 -9.84
N SER A 15 6.45 -23.70 -9.54
CA SER A 15 6.16 -24.58 -8.40
C SER A 15 6.32 -23.85 -7.07
N LYS A 16 7.39 -23.08 -6.87
CA LYS A 16 7.59 -22.27 -5.66
C LYS A 16 6.53 -21.15 -5.51
N ILE A 17 6.10 -20.59 -6.64
CA ILE A 17 5.00 -19.59 -6.62
C ILE A 17 3.71 -20.25 -6.15
N ILE A 18 3.38 -21.43 -6.67
CA ILE A 18 2.18 -22.19 -6.25
C ILE A 18 2.29 -22.60 -4.78
N GLU A 19 3.45 -23.07 -4.34
CA GLU A 19 3.71 -23.41 -2.92
C GLU A 19 3.47 -22.21 -2.01
N HIS A 20 3.97 -21.03 -2.38
CA HIS A 20 3.70 -19.81 -1.62
C HIS A 20 2.20 -19.45 -1.60
N LEU A 21 1.52 -19.55 -2.75
CA LEU A 21 0.09 -19.28 -2.82
C LEU A 21 -0.72 -20.29 -1.98
N ASN A 22 -0.28 -21.54 -1.89
CA ASN A 22 -0.92 -22.59 -1.08
C ASN A 22 -0.93 -22.29 0.42
N ARG A 23 0.01 -21.48 0.92
CA ARG A 23 0.03 -21.04 2.32
C ARG A 23 -1.15 -20.14 2.70
N TYR A 24 -1.79 -19.50 1.70
CA TYR A 24 -2.84 -18.51 1.92
C TYR A 24 -4.16 -18.85 1.25
N ILE A 25 -4.15 -19.69 0.21
CA ILE A 25 -5.29 -19.94 -0.66
C ILE A 25 -5.52 -21.43 -0.76
N VAL A 26 -6.70 -21.86 -0.36
CA VAL A 26 -7.13 -23.25 -0.45
C VAL A 26 -7.74 -23.52 -1.82
N GLY A 27 -7.37 -24.65 -2.44
CA GLY A 27 -7.90 -25.05 -3.76
C GLY A 27 -7.48 -24.10 -4.89
N GLN A 28 -8.30 -23.95 -5.91
CA GLN A 28 -8.13 -23.03 -7.06
C GLN A 28 -6.83 -23.27 -7.87
N ASP A 29 -6.43 -24.53 -8.03
CA ASP A 29 -5.12 -24.88 -8.60
C ASP A 29 -4.92 -24.39 -10.04
N LYS A 30 -6.00 -24.38 -10.85
CA LYS A 30 -5.95 -23.84 -12.23
C LYS A 30 -5.59 -22.36 -12.22
N ALA A 31 -6.20 -21.57 -11.32
CA ALA A 31 -5.93 -20.13 -11.19
C ALA A 31 -4.51 -19.87 -10.69
N LYS A 32 -4.08 -20.57 -9.64
CA LYS A 32 -2.71 -20.49 -9.11
C LYS A 32 -1.67 -20.81 -10.20
N ARG A 33 -1.91 -21.85 -11.01
CA ARG A 33 -1.04 -22.24 -12.10
C ARG A 33 -0.96 -21.15 -13.17
N ALA A 34 -2.08 -20.57 -13.58
CA ALA A 34 -2.13 -19.53 -14.58
C ALA A 34 -1.34 -18.28 -14.14
N VAL A 35 -1.57 -17.79 -12.92
CA VAL A 35 -0.85 -16.61 -12.39
C VAL A 35 0.64 -16.90 -12.18
N ALA A 36 1.00 -18.13 -11.76
CA ALA A 36 2.39 -18.53 -11.59
C ALA A 36 3.14 -18.55 -12.92
N ILE A 37 2.51 -19.03 -14.00
CA ILE A 37 3.08 -19.00 -15.35
C ILE A 37 3.22 -17.57 -15.84
N ALA A 38 2.21 -16.72 -15.65
CA ALA A 38 2.23 -15.31 -16.05
C ALA A 38 3.40 -14.56 -15.40
N LEU A 39 3.55 -14.70 -14.07
CA LEU A 39 4.67 -14.10 -13.33
C LEU A 39 6.01 -14.64 -13.82
N ARG A 40 6.14 -15.97 -14.00
CA ARG A 40 7.41 -16.57 -14.46
C ARG A 40 7.78 -16.13 -15.88
N ASN A 41 6.81 -15.96 -16.77
CA ASN A 41 7.06 -15.48 -18.12
C ASN A 41 7.53 -14.02 -18.12
N ARG A 42 7.04 -13.19 -17.21
CA ARG A 42 7.54 -11.84 -16.99
C ARG A 42 9.00 -11.83 -16.56
N ILE A 43 9.38 -12.70 -15.62
CA ILE A 43 10.78 -12.87 -15.19
C ILE A 43 11.66 -13.36 -16.36
N ARG A 44 11.18 -14.33 -17.16
CA ARG A 44 11.89 -14.83 -18.33
C ARG A 44 12.11 -13.74 -19.38
N ARG A 45 11.10 -12.91 -19.65
CA ARG A 45 11.19 -11.80 -20.60
C ARG A 45 12.34 -10.84 -20.27
N ARG A 46 12.52 -10.50 -19.00
CA ARG A 46 13.62 -9.64 -18.54
C ARG A 46 15.01 -10.18 -18.77
N ALA A 47 15.13 -11.48 -18.95
CA ALA A 47 16.41 -12.15 -19.23
C ALA A 47 16.72 -12.20 -20.74
N LEU A 48 15.78 -11.77 -21.60
CA LEU A 48 15.95 -11.77 -23.06
C LEU A 48 16.66 -10.50 -23.54
N PRO A 49 17.28 -10.56 -24.75
CA PRO A 49 17.77 -9.37 -25.43
C PRO A 49 16.64 -8.34 -25.63
N PRO A 50 16.93 -7.03 -25.53
CA PRO A 50 15.90 -5.96 -25.60
C PRO A 50 15.03 -6.03 -26.87
N GLU A 51 15.61 -6.41 -28.01
CA GLU A 51 14.91 -6.51 -29.30
C GLU A 51 13.75 -7.51 -29.24
N ILE A 52 13.95 -8.67 -28.59
CA ILE A 52 12.93 -9.70 -28.42
C ILE A 52 12.02 -9.39 -27.22
N ALA A 53 12.59 -8.84 -26.14
CA ALA A 53 11.84 -8.54 -24.92
C ALA A 53 10.71 -7.53 -25.18
N HIS A 54 10.91 -6.54 -26.06
CA HIS A 54 9.90 -5.55 -26.42
C HIS A 54 8.69 -6.13 -27.16
N GLU A 55 8.88 -7.21 -27.95
CA GLU A 55 7.82 -7.86 -28.70
C GLU A 55 6.94 -8.77 -27.82
N ILE A 56 7.40 -9.10 -26.61
CA ILE A 56 6.70 -10.03 -25.72
C ILE A 56 5.85 -9.26 -24.72
N MET A 57 4.56 -9.16 -25.02
CA MET A 57 3.57 -8.59 -24.09
C MET A 57 3.14 -9.62 -23.03
N PRO A 58 2.83 -9.18 -21.79
CA PRO A 58 2.25 -10.05 -20.77
C PRO A 58 0.91 -10.61 -21.24
N LYS A 59 0.64 -11.86 -20.85
CA LYS A 59 -0.66 -12.48 -21.13
C LYS A 59 -1.61 -12.15 -19.96
N ASN A 60 -2.54 -11.24 -20.19
CA ASN A 60 -3.54 -10.86 -19.21
C ASN A 60 -4.49 -12.03 -18.91
N ILE A 61 -5.02 -12.02 -17.70
CA ILE A 61 -5.81 -13.13 -17.15
C ILE A 61 -7.22 -12.65 -16.83
N LEU A 62 -8.23 -13.40 -17.29
CA LEU A 62 -9.62 -13.25 -16.86
C LEU A 62 -9.97 -14.37 -15.89
N MET A 63 -10.28 -14.00 -14.63
CA MET A 63 -10.75 -14.91 -13.59
C MET A 63 -12.26 -14.87 -13.49
N VAL A 64 -12.89 -15.99 -13.74
CA VAL A 64 -14.35 -16.17 -13.71
C VAL A 64 -14.71 -17.07 -12.52
N GLY A 65 -15.68 -16.68 -11.71
CA GLY A 65 -16.14 -17.52 -10.61
C GLY A 65 -16.88 -16.74 -9.52
N PRO A 66 -17.57 -17.41 -8.61
CA PRO A 66 -18.39 -16.81 -7.57
C PRO A 66 -17.64 -15.78 -6.71
N THR A 67 -18.38 -14.95 -6.01
CA THR A 67 -17.82 -14.01 -5.04
C THR A 67 -17.19 -14.78 -3.87
N GLY A 68 -16.11 -14.27 -3.29
CA GLY A 68 -15.50 -14.85 -2.08
C GLY A 68 -14.70 -16.14 -2.29
N VAL A 69 -14.40 -16.56 -3.53
CA VAL A 69 -13.59 -17.77 -3.82
C VAL A 69 -12.08 -17.53 -3.89
N GLY A 70 -11.62 -16.30 -3.60
CA GLY A 70 -10.20 -15.98 -3.51
C GLY A 70 -9.58 -15.28 -4.74
N LYS A 71 -10.38 -14.80 -5.73
CA LYS A 71 -9.87 -14.12 -6.93
C LYS A 71 -8.91 -12.97 -6.62
N THR A 72 -9.33 -12.04 -5.78
CA THR A 72 -8.52 -10.88 -5.36
C THR A 72 -7.29 -11.31 -4.56
N GLU A 73 -7.44 -12.30 -3.69
CA GLU A 73 -6.35 -12.75 -2.82
C GLU A 73 -5.22 -13.41 -3.62
N ILE A 74 -5.55 -14.19 -4.65
CA ILE A 74 -4.56 -14.75 -5.58
C ILE A 74 -3.69 -13.64 -6.19
N ALA A 75 -4.31 -12.58 -6.72
CA ALA A 75 -3.60 -11.47 -7.35
C ALA A 75 -2.75 -10.68 -6.33
N ARG A 76 -3.31 -10.41 -5.14
CA ARG A 76 -2.59 -9.71 -4.06
C ARG A 76 -1.36 -10.46 -3.60
N ARG A 77 -1.49 -11.77 -3.33
CA ARG A 77 -0.36 -12.60 -2.88
C ARG A 77 0.70 -12.76 -3.97
N LEU A 78 0.29 -12.82 -5.24
CA LEU A 78 1.23 -12.80 -6.36
C LEU A 78 2.07 -11.52 -6.37
N ALA A 79 1.42 -10.36 -6.20
CA ALA A 79 2.08 -9.07 -6.17
C ALA A 79 3.03 -8.94 -4.96
N THR A 80 2.60 -9.37 -3.78
CA THR A 80 3.44 -9.39 -2.56
C THR A 80 4.68 -10.27 -2.77
N LEU A 81 4.52 -11.47 -3.31
CA LEU A 81 5.63 -12.41 -3.57
C LEU A 81 6.66 -11.84 -4.55
N SER A 82 6.20 -11.11 -5.57
CA SER A 82 7.07 -10.51 -6.58
C SER A 82 7.58 -9.12 -6.19
N ASN A 83 7.17 -8.60 -5.03
CA ASN A 83 7.41 -7.21 -4.61
C ASN A 83 7.03 -6.21 -5.71
N ALA A 84 5.88 -6.44 -6.34
CA ALA A 84 5.36 -5.66 -7.45
C ALA A 84 4.35 -4.60 -6.98
N PRO A 85 4.34 -3.41 -7.60
CA PRO A 85 3.26 -2.45 -7.39
C PRO A 85 1.91 -3.08 -7.75
N PHE A 86 0.93 -2.94 -6.86
CA PHE A 86 -0.37 -3.56 -7.00
C PHE A 86 -1.49 -2.56 -6.73
N VAL A 87 -2.41 -2.45 -7.70
CA VAL A 87 -3.63 -1.66 -7.56
C VAL A 87 -4.84 -2.54 -7.84
N LYS A 88 -5.81 -2.51 -6.90
CA LYS A 88 -7.13 -3.09 -7.09
C LYS A 88 -8.12 -1.97 -7.38
N VAL A 89 -8.87 -2.12 -8.47
CA VAL A 89 -9.96 -1.22 -8.84
C VAL A 89 -11.21 -2.02 -9.21
N GLU A 90 -12.36 -1.43 -8.99
CA GLU A 90 -13.65 -1.98 -9.42
C GLU A 90 -14.05 -1.31 -10.73
N ALA A 91 -14.37 -2.09 -11.76
CA ALA A 91 -14.73 -1.58 -13.08
C ALA A 91 -15.95 -0.63 -13.03
N THR A 92 -16.84 -0.84 -12.07
CA THR A 92 -18.04 -0.02 -11.84
C THR A 92 -17.78 1.41 -11.35
N LYS A 93 -16.55 1.69 -10.86
CA LYS A 93 -16.16 3.04 -10.39
C LYS A 93 -15.77 3.99 -11.51
N PHE A 94 -15.61 3.47 -12.72
CA PHE A 94 -15.24 4.27 -13.87
C PHE A 94 -16.48 4.70 -14.66
N THR A 95 -16.36 5.86 -15.28
CA THR A 95 -17.36 6.43 -16.16
C THR A 95 -16.74 6.68 -17.52
N GLU A 96 -17.56 6.62 -18.57
CA GLU A 96 -17.15 6.95 -19.93
C GLU A 96 -16.56 8.37 -19.99
N ILE A 97 -15.53 8.56 -20.80
CA ILE A 97 -14.86 9.86 -20.97
C ILE A 97 -15.89 10.93 -21.35
N GLY A 98 -15.88 12.05 -20.59
CA GLY A 98 -16.83 13.17 -20.78
C GLY A 98 -17.96 13.22 -19.77
N TYR A 99 -18.15 12.20 -18.94
CA TYR A 99 -19.09 12.22 -17.81
C TYR A 99 -18.37 12.49 -16.49
N VAL A 100 -19.11 12.96 -15.49
CA VAL A 100 -18.58 13.19 -14.14
C VAL A 100 -18.31 11.85 -13.49
N GLY A 101 -17.05 11.54 -13.25
CA GLY A 101 -16.62 10.29 -12.62
C GLY A 101 -15.11 10.12 -12.70
N ARG A 102 -14.64 8.94 -12.33
CA ARG A 102 -13.21 8.60 -12.35
C ARG A 102 -12.83 8.09 -13.73
N ASP A 103 -11.80 8.68 -14.34
CA ASP A 103 -11.25 8.21 -15.61
C ASP A 103 -10.41 6.91 -15.43
N VAL A 104 -10.30 6.12 -16.48
CA VAL A 104 -9.55 4.85 -16.46
C VAL A 104 -8.04 5.05 -16.35
N GLU A 105 -7.49 6.19 -16.78
CA GLU A 105 -6.07 6.48 -16.67
C GLU A 105 -5.64 6.65 -15.20
N SER A 106 -6.59 7.01 -14.32
CA SER A 106 -6.33 7.09 -12.88
C SER A 106 -5.81 5.77 -12.29
N ILE A 107 -6.09 4.61 -12.92
CA ILE A 107 -5.54 3.31 -12.53
C ILE A 107 -4.01 3.34 -12.59
N ILE A 108 -3.48 3.90 -13.66
CA ILE A 108 -2.03 3.97 -13.90
C ILE A 108 -1.39 5.03 -13.02
N ARG A 109 -2.08 6.15 -12.77
CA ARG A 109 -1.63 7.16 -11.81
C ARG A 109 -1.53 6.57 -10.40
N ASP A 110 -2.54 5.84 -9.93
CA ASP A 110 -2.52 5.17 -8.62
C ASP A 110 -1.42 4.10 -8.54
N LEU A 111 -1.24 3.31 -9.62
CA LEU A 111 -0.17 2.30 -9.67
C LEU A 111 1.20 2.94 -9.54
N THR A 112 1.40 4.10 -10.18
CA THR A 112 2.65 4.86 -10.12
C THR A 112 2.88 5.42 -8.72
N GLU A 113 1.84 5.98 -8.08
CA GLU A 113 1.90 6.45 -6.68
C GLU A 113 2.33 5.33 -5.74
N PHE A 114 1.74 4.15 -5.93
CA PHE A 114 2.08 2.99 -5.12
C PHE A 114 3.54 2.57 -5.35
N ALA A 115 4.02 2.57 -6.60
CA ALA A 115 5.40 2.28 -6.94
C ALA A 115 6.37 3.30 -6.30
N VAL A 116 6.04 4.59 -6.34
CA VAL A 116 6.82 5.65 -5.69
C VAL A 116 6.90 5.43 -4.18
N SER A 117 5.78 5.10 -3.54
CA SER A 117 5.75 4.78 -2.11
C SER A 117 6.66 3.60 -1.76
N MET A 118 6.64 2.54 -2.57
CA MET A 118 7.51 1.36 -2.38
C MET A 118 8.99 1.70 -2.53
N VAL A 119 9.35 2.42 -3.60
CA VAL A 119 10.75 2.82 -3.86
C VAL A 119 11.25 3.78 -2.78
N ARG A 120 10.41 4.76 -2.38
CA ARG A 120 10.74 5.69 -1.30
C ARG A 120 11.03 4.95 0.00
N LYS A 121 10.16 4.00 0.38
CA LYS A 121 10.36 3.19 1.59
C LYS A 121 11.70 2.45 1.55
N LYS A 122 12.01 1.82 0.42
CA LYS A 122 13.28 1.11 0.23
C LYS A 122 14.48 2.04 0.32
N MET A 123 14.42 3.20 -0.35
CA MET A 123 15.52 4.19 -0.28
C MET A 123 15.70 4.75 1.12
N ILE A 124 14.61 4.99 1.87
CA ILE A 124 14.69 5.40 3.28
C ILE A 124 15.40 4.32 4.11
N GLU A 125 15.08 3.04 3.92
CA GLU A 125 15.74 1.92 4.61
C GLU A 125 17.24 1.86 4.29
N GLU A 126 17.64 2.11 3.04
CA GLU A 126 19.04 2.12 2.61
C GLU A 126 19.86 3.29 3.21
N VAL A 127 19.22 4.44 3.46
CA VAL A 127 19.88 5.64 4.00
C VAL A 127 19.70 5.83 5.51
N GLN A 128 19.11 4.87 6.22
CA GLN A 128 18.83 5.00 7.67
C GLN A 128 20.09 5.26 8.50
N THR A 129 21.20 4.56 8.22
CA THR A 129 22.45 4.74 8.99
C THR A 129 23.05 6.14 8.83
N PRO A 130 23.30 6.64 7.60
CA PRO A 130 23.80 8.00 7.43
C PRO A 130 22.78 9.08 7.86
N ALA A 131 21.50 8.80 7.78
CA ALA A 131 20.46 9.70 8.28
C ALA A 131 20.49 9.82 9.82
N LEU A 132 20.72 8.71 10.51
CA LEU A 132 20.87 8.69 11.98
C LEU A 132 22.10 9.50 12.41
N GLU A 133 23.25 9.33 11.74
CA GLU A 133 24.46 10.08 12.06
C GLU A 133 24.25 11.60 11.93
N ARG A 134 23.59 12.04 10.82
CA ARG A 134 23.25 13.45 10.63
C ARG A 134 22.22 13.97 11.62
N ALA A 135 21.24 13.15 11.99
CA ALA A 135 20.25 13.50 13.01
C ALA A 135 20.89 13.66 14.39
N GLU A 136 21.84 12.78 14.76
CA GLU A 136 22.64 12.91 15.98
C GLU A 136 23.41 14.24 16.00
N GLU A 137 24.05 14.60 14.89
CA GLU A 137 24.80 15.87 14.79
C GLU A 137 23.87 17.10 14.95
N ARG A 138 22.73 17.12 14.25
CA ARG A 138 21.74 18.22 14.38
C ARG A 138 21.17 18.31 15.81
N LEU A 139 20.90 17.18 16.43
CA LEU A 139 20.38 17.13 17.79
C LEU A 139 21.43 17.61 18.80
N LEU A 140 22.70 17.25 18.61
CA LEU A 140 23.82 17.77 19.42
C LEU A 140 23.97 19.27 19.25
N ASP A 141 23.80 19.82 18.05
CA ASP A 141 23.84 21.27 17.81
C ASP A 141 22.66 22.01 18.46
N ALA A 142 21.46 21.37 18.52
CA ALA A 142 20.31 21.91 19.25
C ALA A 142 20.50 21.86 20.78
N LEU A 143 21.13 20.81 21.32
CA LEU A 143 21.41 20.66 22.75
C LEU A 143 22.60 21.54 23.21
N LEU A 144 23.53 21.83 22.33
CA LEU A 144 24.76 22.57 22.58
C LEU A 144 24.93 23.68 21.51
N PRO A 145 24.06 24.70 21.49
CA PRO A 145 24.14 25.73 20.48
C PRO A 145 25.48 26.47 20.63
N ARG A 146 26.26 26.51 19.54
CA ARG A 146 27.38 27.45 19.47
C ARG A 146 26.84 28.87 19.55
N ARG A 147 27.46 29.73 20.32
CA ARG A 147 27.16 31.17 20.29
C ARG A 147 27.35 31.67 18.85
N GLU A 148 26.26 31.85 18.13
CA GLU A 148 26.33 32.43 16.79
C GLU A 148 26.92 33.82 16.88
N LYS A 149 28.00 34.03 16.12
CA LYS A 149 28.47 35.39 15.80
C LYS A 149 27.28 36.08 15.12
N LYS A 150 26.74 37.14 15.71
CA LYS A 150 25.75 37.99 15.05
C LYS A 150 26.33 38.37 13.69
N PHE A 151 25.69 37.89 12.65
CA PHE A 151 26.07 38.22 11.26
C PHE A 151 25.91 39.73 11.09
N SER A 152 27.01 40.44 11.09
CA SER A 152 27.02 41.83 10.64
C SER A 152 26.68 41.81 9.15
N MET A 153 25.79 42.72 8.75
CA MET A 153 25.37 42.90 7.34
C MET A 153 26.52 42.72 6.36
N PRO A 154 26.29 42.01 5.24
CA PRO A 154 27.32 41.82 4.20
C PRO A 154 27.90 43.20 3.80
N ASP A 155 29.23 43.26 3.68
CA ASP A 155 29.98 44.49 3.32
C ASP A 155 29.51 45.15 2.01
N PHE A 156 28.84 44.44 1.15
CA PHE A 156 28.19 44.95 -0.06
C PHE A 156 27.11 46.02 0.23
N MET A 157 26.37 45.93 1.35
CA MET A 157 25.37 46.93 1.70
C MET A 157 25.96 48.17 2.36
N LYS A 158 27.20 48.11 2.85
CA LYS A 158 27.94 49.29 3.36
C LYS A 158 28.44 50.15 2.23
N VAL A 159 28.70 49.62 1.06
CA VAL A 159 29.18 50.36 -0.12
C VAL A 159 28.09 51.24 -0.75
N LEU A 160 26.81 50.99 -0.46
CA LEU A 160 25.70 51.79 -1.01
C LEU A 160 25.30 53.00 -0.14
N THR A 161 25.88 53.16 1.06
CA THR A 161 25.58 54.29 1.96
C THR A 161 26.78 55.14 2.28
N ASP A 162 27.82 55.16 1.42
CA ASP A 162 29.03 55.89 1.65
C ASP A 162 28.80 57.40 1.44
N LYS A 163 28.75 58.16 2.55
CA LYS A 163 29.35 59.48 2.69
C LYS A 163 29.72 59.69 4.15
N ALA A 164 31.04 59.82 4.36
CA ALA A 164 31.74 60.52 5.42
C ALA A 164 31.60 60.02 6.87
N ASP A 165 32.59 59.35 7.40
CA ASP A 165 33.54 59.99 8.33
C ASP A 165 34.62 58.97 8.74
N GLU A 166 35.87 59.41 8.59
CA GLU A 166 37.07 58.72 9.06
C GLU A 166 37.10 58.75 10.60
N ASN A 167 37.07 57.53 11.20
CA ASN A 167 37.80 57.28 12.44
C ASN A 167 37.95 55.76 12.64
N GLU A 168 39.18 55.31 12.52
CA GLU A 168 39.63 53.97 12.80
C GLU A 168 39.35 53.57 14.24
N THR A 169 38.50 52.58 14.40
CA THR A 169 38.53 51.73 15.60
C THR A 169 38.63 50.27 15.12
N LYS A 170 39.82 49.70 15.28
CA LYS A 170 40.11 48.27 15.14
C LYS A 170 39.16 47.52 16.06
N SER A 171 38.11 46.92 15.52
CA SER A 171 37.34 45.88 16.22
C SER A 171 38.11 44.59 16.12
N GLU A 172 38.78 44.21 17.20
CA GLU A 172 39.35 42.88 17.40
C GLU A 172 38.25 41.85 17.21
N GLU A 173 38.38 40.96 16.24
CA GLU A 173 37.60 39.76 16.11
C GLU A 173 37.85 38.90 17.36
N PRO A 174 36.82 38.52 18.13
CA PRO A 174 37.01 37.56 19.22
C PRO A 174 37.25 36.18 18.60
N SER A 175 38.53 35.83 18.41
CA SER A 175 38.96 34.48 18.11
C SER A 175 38.65 33.60 19.31
N GLU A 176 37.86 32.53 19.11
CA GLU A 176 37.67 31.49 20.11
C GLU A 176 39.04 31.00 20.58
N THR A 177 39.30 31.08 21.87
CA THR A 177 40.57 30.59 22.39
C THR A 177 40.68 29.06 22.19
N PRO A 178 41.85 28.51 21.89
CA PRO A 178 42.03 27.07 21.71
C PRO A 178 41.53 26.25 22.90
N GLU A 179 41.48 26.81 24.10
CA GLU A 179 40.93 26.21 25.31
C GLU A 179 39.42 26.10 25.33
N GLU A 180 38.69 27.13 24.80
CA GLU A 180 37.22 27.11 24.73
C GLU A 180 36.75 26.10 23.68
N THR A 181 37.39 26.03 22.56
CA THR A 181 37.15 25.02 21.51
C THR A 181 37.40 23.59 22.04
N ALA A 182 38.47 23.39 22.83
CA ALA A 182 38.79 22.11 23.46
C ALA A 182 37.74 21.70 24.52
N LYS A 183 37.25 22.63 25.32
CA LYS A 183 36.15 22.43 26.28
C LYS A 183 34.84 22.07 25.60
N TYR A 184 34.47 22.80 24.54
CA TYR A 184 33.28 22.52 23.73
C TYR A 184 33.31 21.12 23.13
N ASN A 185 34.42 20.72 22.50
CA ASN A 185 34.58 19.41 21.90
C ASN A 185 34.51 18.27 22.95
N ARG A 186 35.08 18.45 24.12
CA ARG A 186 34.95 17.47 25.22
C ARG A 186 33.50 17.32 25.69
N THR A 187 32.77 18.44 25.83
CA THR A 187 31.37 18.43 26.22
C THR A 187 30.52 17.77 25.13
N ARG A 188 30.76 18.09 23.86
CA ARG A 188 30.05 17.48 22.70
C ARG A 188 30.24 15.97 22.67
N THR A 189 31.47 15.48 22.83
CA THR A 189 31.79 14.04 22.90
C THR A 189 31.06 13.36 24.06
N ARG A 190 30.97 14.03 25.22
CA ARG A 190 30.26 13.50 26.40
C ARG A 190 28.75 13.42 26.13
N PHE A 191 28.13 14.44 25.52
CA PHE A 191 26.73 14.44 25.16
C PHE A 191 26.43 13.40 24.09
N GLN A 192 27.28 13.24 23.10
CA GLN A 192 27.17 12.20 22.07
C GLN A 192 27.15 10.79 22.71
N LYS A 193 28.03 10.54 23.70
CA LYS A 193 28.03 9.27 24.43
C LYS A 193 26.76 9.07 25.25
N MET A 194 26.28 10.10 25.95
CA MET A 194 25.03 10.04 26.73
C MET A 194 23.80 9.85 25.82
N LEU A 195 23.81 10.41 24.61
CA LEU A 195 22.76 10.23 23.60
C LEU A 195 22.70 8.78 23.13
N LYS A 196 23.86 8.19 22.80
CA LYS A 196 23.96 6.76 22.39
C LYS A 196 23.60 5.79 23.51
N GLU A 197 23.78 6.17 24.77
CA GLU A 197 23.38 5.40 25.94
C GLU A 197 21.91 5.60 26.36
N GLY A 198 21.14 6.45 25.63
CA GLY A 198 19.73 6.74 25.92
C GLY A 198 19.50 7.58 27.20
N ARG A 199 20.53 8.14 27.80
CA ARG A 199 20.43 8.90 29.06
C ARG A 199 19.80 10.28 28.91
N LEU A 200 19.61 10.74 27.68
CA LEU A 200 19.02 12.04 27.37
C LEU A 200 17.62 11.93 26.82
N ASP A 201 17.07 10.72 26.66
CA ASP A 201 15.82 10.46 25.95
C ASP A 201 14.61 11.26 26.47
N GLU A 202 14.50 11.44 27.77
CA GLU A 202 13.41 12.17 28.45
C GLU A 202 13.68 13.69 28.60
N LYS A 203 14.85 14.16 28.14
CA LYS A 203 15.18 15.58 28.25
C LYS A 203 14.48 16.37 27.15
N ASP A 204 13.96 17.53 27.51
CA ASP A 204 13.35 18.46 26.54
C ASP A 204 14.41 19.16 25.69
N VAL A 205 14.11 19.29 24.42
CA VAL A 205 14.91 20.00 23.43
C VAL A 205 14.01 20.81 22.50
N GLU A 206 14.49 21.99 22.11
CA GLU A 206 13.84 22.80 21.08
C GLU A 206 14.53 22.52 19.73
N ILE A 207 13.78 22.00 18.77
CA ILE A 207 14.29 21.77 17.41
C ILE A 207 13.49 22.57 16.38
N GLU A 208 14.15 22.93 15.30
CA GLU A 208 13.50 23.50 14.12
C GLU A 208 13.10 22.37 13.17
N VAL A 209 11.79 22.20 12.97
CA VAL A 209 11.20 21.17 12.10
C VAL A 209 10.53 21.86 10.90
N ASN A 210 10.67 21.28 9.73
CA ASN A 210 9.97 21.72 8.54
C ASN A 210 8.46 21.50 8.69
N ASP A 211 7.64 22.53 8.45
CA ASP A 211 6.18 22.48 8.59
C ASP A 211 5.46 21.61 7.53
N SER A 212 6.21 21.02 6.61
CA SER A 212 5.67 20.18 5.52
C SER A 212 5.06 18.85 5.99
N MET A 213 5.29 18.42 7.25
CA MET A 213 4.69 17.20 7.80
C MET A 213 3.25 17.38 8.34
N THR A 214 2.75 18.59 8.43
CA THR A 214 1.40 18.89 8.96
C THR A 214 0.47 19.51 7.91
N ALA A 215 0.84 19.54 6.65
CA ALA A 215 -0.11 19.83 5.59
C ALA A 215 -1.07 18.63 5.45
N VAL A 216 -2.02 18.53 6.38
CA VAL A 216 -3.29 17.86 6.10
C VAL A 216 -3.80 18.52 4.81
N PRO A 217 -4.09 17.77 3.75
CA PRO A 217 -4.72 18.37 2.58
C PRO A 217 -5.99 19.07 3.08
N ILE A 218 -5.98 20.39 3.13
CA ILE A 218 -7.21 21.12 3.29
C ILE A 218 -7.99 20.78 2.03
N PHE A 219 -9.00 19.95 2.20
CA PHE A 219 -10.00 19.65 1.18
C PHE A 219 -10.56 20.99 0.69
N GLY A 220 -9.93 21.53 -0.35
CA GLY A 220 -10.49 22.62 -1.13
C GLY A 220 -11.72 22.10 -1.85
N SER A 221 -12.78 22.89 -1.82
CA SER A 221 -14.08 22.63 -2.45
C SER A 221 -13.92 21.97 -3.84
N PRO A 222 -14.76 20.97 -4.19
CA PRO A 222 -14.75 20.36 -5.50
C PRO A 222 -15.13 21.42 -6.55
N GLY A 223 -14.19 21.86 -7.34
CA GLY A 223 -14.42 22.85 -8.40
C GLY A 223 -13.19 23.66 -8.86
N MET A 224 -12.06 23.61 -8.17
CA MET A 224 -10.87 24.41 -8.52
C MET A 224 -9.73 23.62 -9.22
N ASP A 225 -9.89 22.33 -9.42
CA ASP A 225 -8.89 21.48 -10.10
C ASP A 225 -8.92 21.55 -11.64
N VAL A 226 -9.80 22.38 -12.21
CA VAL A 226 -10.01 22.44 -13.69
C VAL A 226 -8.87 23.18 -14.41
N MET A 227 -7.95 23.81 -13.73
CA MET A 227 -6.89 24.60 -14.38
C MET A 227 -5.45 24.11 -14.13
N GLY A 228 -5.22 22.90 -13.65
CA GLY A 228 -3.90 22.22 -13.71
C GLY A 228 -2.65 23.02 -13.25
N ILE A 229 -2.83 24.18 -12.62
CA ILE A 229 -1.73 25.04 -12.17
C ILE A 229 -1.66 24.98 -10.66
N ASN A 230 -0.77 24.13 -10.16
CA ASN A 230 -0.37 24.14 -8.75
C ASN A 230 0.38 25.44 -8.45
N ILE A 231 -0.37 26.49 -8.14
CA ILE A 231 0.19 27.81 -7.72
C ILE A 231 1.12 27.63 -6.52
N THR A 232 0.90 26.62 -5.70
CA THR A 232 1.74 26.28 -4.54
C THR A 232 3.11 25.72 -4.94
N GLU A 233 3.21 24.96 -6.04
CA GLU A 233 4.49 24.47 -6.57
C GLU A 233 5.28 25.57 -7.30
N MET A 234 4.58 26.46 -8.00
CA MET A 234 5.21 27.55 -8.73
C MET A 234 5.76 28.63 -7.79
N LEU A 235 5.14 28.84 -6.64
CA LEU A 235 5.61 29.77 -5.58
C LEU A 235 6.52 29.11 -4.55
N GLY A 236 6.51 27.78 -4.44
CA GLY A 236 7.30 27.01 -3.45
C GLY A 236 8.83 27.11 -3.66
N GLY A 237 9.29 27.47 -4.87
CA GLY A 237 10.70 27.68 -5.16
C GLY A 237 11.26 29.03 -4.68
N ILE A 238 10.42 29.99 -4.31
CA ILE A 238 10.82 31.35 -3.95
C ILE A 238 10.53 31.67 -2.46
N MET A 239 9.63 30.92 -1.81
CA MET A 239 9.37 31.11 -0.38
C MET A 239 10.30 30.25 0.48
N PRO A 240 11.03 30.83 1.46
CA PRO A 240 11.77 30.03 2.43
C PRO A 240 10.82 29.09 3.15
N LYS A 241 11.15 27.79 3.18
CA LYS A 241 10.38 26.77 3.92
C LYS A 241 10.18 27.28 5.36
N LYS A 242 8.95 27.46 5.77
CA LYS A 242 8.64 27.89 7.14
C LYS A 242 9.06 26.76 8.09
N THR A 243 10.14 27.00 8.83
CA THR A 243 10.52 26.17 9.98
C THR A 243 9.73 26.61 11.19
N LYS A 244 9.21 25.68 11.97
CA LYS A 244 8.60 25.93 13.27
C LYS A 244 9.47 25.35 14.37
N LYS A 245 9.72 26.14 15.40
CA LYS A 245 10.36 25.67 16.62
C LYS A 245 9.34 24.84 17.41
N ARG A 246 9.74 23.63 17.78
CA ARG A 246 8.93 22.71 18.61
C ARG A 246 9.73 22.25 19.81
N HIS A 247 9.09 22.25 20.98
CA HIS A 247 9.59 21.66 22.20
C HIS A 247 9.11 20.20 22.27
N MET A 248 10.00 19.27 22.43
CA MET A 248 9.70 17.85 22.56
C MET A 248 10.84 17.11 23.24
N THR A 249 10.64 15.84 23.57
CA THR A 249 11.69 15.00 24.14
C THR A 249 12.78 14.70 23.12
N VAL A 250 14.02 14.49 23.60
CA VAL A 250 15.18 14.10 22.76
C VAL A 250 14.87 12.87 21.93
N LYS A 251 14.16 11.88 22.47
CA LYS A 251 13.74 10.67 21.77
C LYS A 251 12.82 10.96 20.58
N GLU A 252 11.84 11.83 20.76
CA GLU A 252 10.93 12.27 19.68
C GLU A 252 11.67 13.10 18.64
N ALA A 253 12.51 14.05 19.10
CA ALA A 253 13.34 14.89 18.27
C ALA A 253 14.26 14.06 17.36
N MET A 254 14.92 13.04 17.92
CA MET A 254 15.79 12.12 17.15
C MET A 254 15.02 11.44 16.04
N ARG A 255 13.81 10.91 16.31
CA ARG A 255 13.00 10.23 15.32
C ARG A 255 12.59 11.17 14.17
N ILE A 256 12.18 12.39 14.48
CA ILE A 256 11.77 13.39 13.49
C ILE A 256 12.97 13.84 12.65
N LEU A 257 14.10 14.16 13.30
CA LEU A 257 15.31 14.56 12.61
C LEU A 257 15.87 13.47 11.71
N GLN A 258 15.85 12.20 12.16
CA GLN A 258 16.28 11.06 11.34
C GLN A 258 15.42 10.93 10.08
N GLN A 259 14.10 11.10 10.21
CA GLN A 259 13.20 11.04 9.06
C GLN A 259 13.46 12.21 8.10
N GLU A 260 13.64 13.44 8.60
CA GLU A 260 13.97 14.59 7.76
C GLU A 260 15.32 14.43 7.05
N GLU A 261 16.34 13.92 7.74
CA GLU A 261 17.65 13.70 7.12
C GLU A 261 17.61 12.55 6.10
N ALA A 262 16.85 11.49 6.35
CA ALA A 262 16.62 10.43 5.38
C ALA A 262 15.97 10.99 4.10
N GLU A 263 14.95 11.86 4.24
CA GLU A 263 14.30 12.51 3.09
C GLU A 263 15.24 13.42 2.30
N LYS A 264 16.15 14.13 2.95
CA LYS A 264 17.16 14.96 2.27
C LYS A 264 18.23 14.16 1.54
N LEU A 265 18.49 12.93 2.01
CA LEU A 265 19.50 12.03 1.39
C LEU A 265 18.95 11.31 0.15
N ILE A 266 17.64 11.26 -0.05
CA ILE A 266 17.02 10.62 -1.20
C ILE A 266 17.11 11.55 -2.41
N ASP A 267 17.67 11.00 -3.50
CA ASP A 267 17.60 11.62 -4.82
C ASP A 267 16.18 11.40 -5.39
N THR A 268 15.40 12.48 -5.43
CA THR A 268 14.01 12.46 -5.90
C THR A 268 13.88 12.08 -7.37
N ASP A 269 14.83 12.46 -8.22
CA ASP A 269 14.80 12.14 -9.65
C ASP A 269 15.14 10.67 -9.89
N ALA A 270 16.15 10.16 -9.19
CA ALA A 270 16.47 8.72 -9.22
C ALA A 270 15.33 7.87 -8.68
N MET A 271 14.65 8.31 -7.61
CA MET A 271 13.47 7.67 -7.04
C MET A 271 12.31 7.63 -8.06
N ALA A 272 11.98 8.76 -8.68
CA ALA A 272 10.93 8.84 -9.68
C ALA A 272 11.21 7.92 -10.87
N LYS A 273 12.43 7.94 -11.40
CA LYS A 273 12.86 7.07 -12.50
C LYS A 273 12.72 5.59 -12.16
N GLN A 274 13.18 5.18 -10.96
CA GLN A 274 13.08 3.78 -10.53
C GLN A 274 11.63 3.37 -10.29
N ALA A 275 10.78 4.26 -9.78
CA ALA A 275 9.37 4.00 -9.57
C ALA A 275 8.60 3.86 -10.88
N LEU A 276 8.88 4.72 -11.87
CA LEU A 276 8.31 4.62 -13.21
C LEU A 276 8.69 3.29 -13.87
N GLU A 277 9.96 2.89 -13.80
CA GLU A 277 10.43 1.60 -14.33
C GLU A 277 9.72 0.43 -13.61
N MET A 278 9.61 0.48 -12.27
CA MET A 278 8.92 -0.54 -11.48
C MET A 278 7.43 -0.62 -11.85
N ALA A 279 6.75 0.50 -12.02
CA ALA A 279 5.33 0.53 -12.41
C ALA A 279 5.13 -0.08 -13.80
N GLN A 280 5.96 0.28 -14.79
CA GLN A 280 5.86 -0.20 -16.16
C GLN A 280 6.20 -1.69 -16.28
N GLU A 281 7.29 -2.12 -15.64
CA GLU A 281 7.83 -3.47 -15.84
C GLU A 281 7.26 -4.50 -14.86
N ASP A 282 6.88 -4.10 -13.63
CA ASP A 282 6.41 -4.98 -12.57
C ASP A 282 4.97 -4.76 -12.16
N GLY A 283 4.35 -3.67 -12.58
CA GLY A 283 3.00 -3.30 -12.17
C GLY A 283 1.97 -4.41 -12.40
N ILE A 284 1.08 -4.62 -11.44
CA ILE A 284 -0.06 -5.53 -11.51
C ILE A 284 -1.33 -4.74 -11.22
N VAL A 285 -2.25 -4.76 -12.16
CA VAL A 285 -3.58 -4.13 -12.04
C VAL A 285 -4.63 -5.22 -11.91
N PHE A 286 -5.42 -5.18 -10.86
CA PHE A 286 -6.55 -6.07 -10.66
C PHE A 286 -7.86 -5.32 -10.90
N LEU A 287 -8.55 -5.69 -11.99
CA LEU A 287 -9.84 -5.13 -12.37
C LEU A 287 -10.97 -6.04 -11.83
N ASP A 288 -11.59 -5.64 -10.73
CA ASP A 288 -12.69 -6.39 -10.13
C ASP A 288 -14.03 -6.03 -10.77
N GLU A 289 -14.99 -6.92 -10.69
CA GLU A 289 -16.37 -6.74 -11.17
C GLU A 289 -16.47 -6.37 -12.67
N ILE A 290 -15.60 -6.91 -13.51
CA ILE A 290 -15.61 -6.61 -14.95
C ILE A 290 -16.91 -7.07 -15.64
N ASP A 291 -17.61 -8.05 -15.09
CA ASP A 291 -18.91 -8.51 -15.54
C ASP A 291 -20.04 -7.49 -15.38
N LYS A 292 -19.87 -6.51 -14.49
CA LYS A 292 -20.88 -5.47 -14.23
C LYS A 292 -20.91 -4.37 -15.31
N VAL A 293 -19.82 -4.24 -16.07
CA VAL A 293 -19.76 -3.32 -17.22
C VAL A 293 -20.15 -3.99 -18.53
N VAL A 294 -20.61 -5.24 -18.50
CA VAL A 294 -21.18 -5.94 -19.66
C VAL A 294 -22.63 -5.48 -19.89
N VAL A 295 -22.93 -5.11 -21.12
CA VAL A 295 -24.30 -4.73 -21.54
C VAL A 295 -24.98 -5.97 -22.14
N LYS A 296 -26.10 -6.41 -21.55
CA LYS A 296 -26.97 -7.40 -22.20
C LYS A 296 -27.67 -6.73 -23.38
N GLY A 297 -27.48 -7.26 -24.58
CA GLY A 297 -28.16 -6.75 -25.79
C GLY A 297 -29.66 -6.72 -25.61
N GLY A 298 -30.26 -5.54 -25.57
CA GLY A 298 -31.70 -5.31 -25.50
C GLY A 298 -32.08 -4.26 -24.47
N SER A 299 -32.19 -3.01 -24.92
CA SER A 299 -32.93 -1.89 -24.31
C SER A 299 -32.51 -1.41 -22.91
N SER A 300 -31.72 -0.34 -22.88
CA SER A 300 -32.04 0.75 -21.97
C SER A 300 -31.83 2.07 -22.69
N HIS A 301 -32.95 2.70 -23.07
CA HIS A 301 -32.98 4.10 -23.45
C HIS A 301 -33.08 4.91 -22.16
N GLY A 302 -31.94 5.21 -21.56
CA GLY A 302 -31.82 6.05 -20.38
C GLY A 302 -30.48 6.79 -20.42
N PRO A 303 -30.28 7.89 -19.67
CA PRO A 303 -29.00 8.59 -19.57
C PRO A 303 -27.98 7.81 -18.73
N ASP A 304 -28.06 6.48 -18.78
CA ASP A 304 -27.07 5.62 -18.13
C ASP A 304 -25.73 5.74 -18.86
N VAL A 305 -24.73 6.11 -18.11
CA VAL A 305 -23.33 6.02 -18.50
C VAL A 305 -23.13 4.69 -19.23
N SER A 306 -22.71 4.75 -20.48
CA SER A 306 -22.58 3.57 -21.31
C SER A 306 -21.56 2.61 -20.67
N ARG A 307 -22.03 1.49 -20.12
CA ARG A 307 -21.17 0.43 -19.59
C ARG A 307 -20.21 -0.11 -20.64
N GLU A 308 -20.64 -0.09 -21.90
CA GLU A 308 -19.80 -0.43 -23.04
C GLU A 308 -18.72 0.63 -23.26
N GLY A 309 -18.99 1.92 -23.00
CA GLY A 309 -18.02 3.00 -23.04
C GLY A 309 -16.86 2.74 -22.08
N VAL A 310 -17.14 2.30 -20.85
CA VAL A 310 -16.07 1.93 -19.89
C VAL A 310 -15.18 0.81 -20.42
N GLN A 311 -15.74 -0.21 -21.11
CA GLN A 311 -14.92 -1.25 -21.73
C GLN A 311 -14.04 -0.69 -22.85
N ARG A 312 -14.55 0.23 -23.66
CA ARG A 312 -13.78 0.90 -24.72
C ARG A 312 -12.69 1.79 -24.16
N ASP A 313 -12.96 2.49 -23.06
CA ASP A 313 -11.97 3.34 -22.40
C ASP A 313 -10.86 2.53 -21.71
N LEU A 314 -11.15 1.33 -21.21
CA LEU A 314 -10.16 0.39 -20.67
C LEU A 314 -9.24 -0.19 -21.75
N LEU A 315 -9.72 -0.27 -23.00
CA LEU A 315 -9.01 -0.95 -24.07
C LEU A 315 -7.61 -0.38 -24.34
N PRO A 316 -7.41 0.96 -24.54
CA PRO A 316 -6.09 1.54 -24.76
C PRO A 316 -5.11 1.21 -23.62
N ILE A 317 -5.60 1.24 -22.37
CA ILE A 317 -4.75 0.95 -21.19
C ILE A 317 -4.29 -0.51 -21.18
N VAL A 318 -5.16 -1.44 -21.57
CA VAL A 318 -4.87 -2.89 -21.60
C VAL A 318 -4.08 -3.28 -22.83
N GLU A 319 -4.23 -2.55 -23.95
CA GLU A 319 -3.52 -2.78 -25.21
C GLU A 319 -2.09 -2.27 -25.22
N GLY A 320 -1.82 -1.23 -24.46
CA GLY A 320 -0.57 -0.50 -24.42
C GLY A 320 -0.77 0.95 -24.86
N SER A 321 -0.61 1.85 -23.93
CA SER A 321 -0.69 3.30 -24.13
C SER A 321 0.30 4.02 -23.23
N VAL A 322 0.42 5.34 -23.43
CA VAL A 322 1.25 6.19 -22.58
C VAL A 322 0.35 7.08 -21.76
N VAL A 323 0.38 6.89 -20.43
CA VAL A 323 -0.39 7.69 -19.47
C VAL A 323 0.51 8.72 -18.82
N GLN A 324 0.07 9.98 -18.79
CA GLN A 324 0.78 11.04 -18.11
C GLN A 324 0.53 10.99 -16.61
N THR A 325 1.62 10.98 -15.83
CA THR A 325 1.58 11.07 -14.38
C THR A 325 2.40 12.25 -13.89
N ARG A 326 2.26 12.63 -12.63
CA ARG A 326 3.06 13.72 -12.06
C ARG A 326 4.58 13.42 -11.99
N TYR A 327 4.96 12.15 -12.12
CA TYR A 327 6.37 11.73 -12.12
C TYR A 327 6.94 11.53 -13.53
N GLY A 328 6.08 11.60 -14.55
CA GLY A 328 6.43 11.41 -15.96
C GLY A 328 5.51 10.42 -16.68
N PRO A 329 5.76 10.15 -17.96
CA PRO A 329 4.97 9.24 -18.77
C PRO A 329 5.20 7.77 -18.36
N VAL A 330 4.11 7.01 -18.26
CA VAL A 330 4.10 5.56 -17.96
C VAL A 330 3.55 4.81 -19.15
N LYS A 331 4.32 3.86 -19.68
CA LYS A 331 3.88 2.92 -20.71
C LYS A 331 3.17 1.74 -20.06
N THR A 332 2.04 1.32 -20.61
CA THR A 332 1.24 0.23 -20.03
C THR A 332 1.49 -1.14 -20.67
N ASP A 333 2.31 -1.21 -21.72
CA ASP A 333 2.58 -2.40 -22.54
C ASP A 333 2.99 -3.65 -21.73
N HIS A 334 3.69 -3.45 -20.61
CA HIS A 334 4.24 -4.54 -19.80
C HIS A 334 3.57 -4.69 -18.43
N ILE A 335 2.54 -3.90 -18.15
CA ILE A 335 1.71 -4.05 -16.95
C ILE A 335 0.88 -5.33 -17.09
N LEU A 336 0.80 -6.13 -16.02
CA LEU A 336 -0.05 -7.32 -16.00
C LEU A 336 -1.46 -6.93 -15.53
N PHE A 337 -2.44 -7.11 -16.39
CA PHE A 337 -3.85 -6.94 -16.03
C PHE A 337 -4.46 -8.29 -15.68
N ILE A 338 -5.12 -8.34 -14.54
CA ILE A 338 -5.91 -9.48 -14.07
C ILE A 338 -7.34 -8.98 -13.88
N ALA A 339 -8.24 -9.33 -14.77
CA ALA A 339 -9.65 -9.01 -14.64
C ALA A 339 -10.39 -10.13 -13.90
N ALA A 340 -11.38 -9.78 -13.10
CA ALA A 340 -12.18 -10.72 -12.34
C ALA A 340 -13.67 -10.35 -12.37
N GLY A 341 -14.52 -11.36 -12.43
CA GLY A 341 -15.98 -11.20 -12.37
C GLY A 341 -16.66 -12.48 -11.91
N ALA A 342 -17.86 -12.33 -11.39
CA ALA A 342 -18.71 -13.48 -11.07
C ALA A 342 -19.36 -14.06 -12.32
N PHE A 343 -19.65 -13.23 -13.31
CA PHE A 343 -20.36 -13.57 -14.55
C PHE A 343 -21.70 -14.25 -14.32
N SER A 344 -22.37 -13.86 -13.22
CA SER A 344 -23.73 -14.33 -12.91
C SER A 344 -24.71 -13.70 -13.87
N GLY A 345 -25.27 -14.52 -14.79
CA GLY A 345 -26.24 -14.08 -15.77
C GLY A 345 -25.68 -13.35 -17.02
N VAL A 346 -24.36 -13.17 -17.13
CA VAL A 346 -23.62 -12.76 -18.31
C VAL A 346 -22.47 -13.75 -18.55
N LYS A 347 -21.89 -13.75 -19.74
CA LYS A 347 -20.79 -14.64 -20.09
C LYS A 347 -19.54 -13.81 -20.44
N PRO A 348 -18.33 -14.37 -20.30
CA PRO A 348 -17.09 -13.73 -20.80
C PRO A 348 -17.15 -13.35 -22.29
N SER A 349 -17.97 -14.06 -23.08
CA SER A 349 -18.21 -13.77 -24.49
C SER A 349 -19.09 -12.54 -24.74
N ASP A 350 -19.69 -11.97 -23.70
CA ASP A 350 -20.54 -10.77 -23.81
C ASP A 350 -19.71 -9.48 -23.57
N LEU A 351 -18.43 -9.60 -23.20
CA LEU A 351 -17.48 -8.49 -23.29
C LEU A 351 -17.27 -8.11 -24.76
N ILE A 352 -16.89 -6.85 -25.03
CA ILE A 352 -16.55 -6.44 -26.41
C ILE A 352 -15.41 -7.32 -26.98
N PRO A 353 -15.47 -7.70 -28.27
CA PRO A 353 -14.51 -8.64 -28.86
C PRO A 353 -13.05 -8.25 -28.69
N GLU A 354 -12.75 -6.95 -28.76
CA GLU A 354 -11.41 -6.40 -28.62
C GLU A 354 -10.85 -6.70 -27.22
N LEU A 355 -11.68 -6.44 -26.20
CA LEU A 355 -11.29 -6.68 -24.81
C LEU A 355 -11.13 -8.19 -24.53
N GLN A 356 -11.99 -9.04 -25.11
CA GLN A 356 -11.84 -10.50 -25.02
C GLN A 356 -10.49 -10.97 -25.56
N GLY A 357 -10.01 -10.38 -26.67
CA GLY A 357 -8.72 -10.68 -27.28
C GLY A 357 -7.52 -10.30 -26.40
N ARG A 358 -7.71 -9.30 -25.52
CA ARG A 358 -6.66 -8.81 -24.60
C ARG A 358 -6.57 -9.60 -23.30
N PHE A 359 -7.55 -10.49 -23.01
CA PHE A 359 -7.54 -11.44 -21.91
C PHE A 359 -7.51 -12.89 -22.41
N PRO A 360 -6.40 -13.32 -23.02
CA PRO A 360 -6.30 -14.64 -23.66
C PRO A 360 -6.32 -15.80 -22.66
N ILE A 361 -5.91 -15.57 -21.41
CA ILE A 361 -5.92 -16.59 -20.37
C ILE A 361 -7.22 -16.47 -19.58
N ARG A 362 -8.11 -17.46 -19.75
CA ARG A 362 -9.36 -17.55 -18.99
C ARG A 362 -9.25 -18.66 -17.98
N VAL A 363 -9.58 -18.36 -16.73
CA VAL A 363 -9.52 -19.30 -15.62
C VAL A 363 -10.83 -19.26 -14.84
N GLU A 364 -11.45 -20.42 -14.73
CA GLU A 364 -12.64 -20.60 -13.91
C GLU A 364 -12.22 -21.02 -12.50
N LEU A 365 -12.72 -20.32 -11.51
CA LEU A 365 -12.58 -20.63 -10.10
C LEU A 365 -13.83 -21.40 -9.66
N GLU A 366 -13.60 -22.50 -8.99
CA GLU A 366 -14.65 -23.38 -8.53
C GLU A 366 -15.34 -22.84 -7.27
N PRO A 367 -16.66 -23.06 -7.10
CA PRO A 367 -17.35 -22.80 -5.85
C PRO A 367 -16.69 -23.53 -4.68
N LEU A 368 -16.78 -22.97 -3.48
CA LEU A 368 -16.17 -23.54 -2.30
C LEU A 368 -17.05 -24.68 -1.73
N THR A 369 -16.46 -25.85 -1.58
CA THR A 369 -17.10 -27.00 -0.89
C THR A 369 -17.00 -26.83 0.63
N ILE A 370 -17.74 -27.64 1.38
CA ILE A 370 -17.65 -27.69 2.85
C ILE A 370 -16.20 -27.94 3.29
N GLU A 371 -15.54 -28.88 2.64
CA GLU A 371 -14.14 -29.20 2.93
C GLU A 371 -13.22 -28.00 2.66
N ASN A 372 -13.42 -27.28 1.55
CA ASN A 372 -12.66 -26.08 1.27
C ASN A 372 -12.89 -24.98 2.32
N LEU A 373 -14.13 -24.78 2.77
CA LEU A 373 -14.47 -23.80 3.81
C LEU A 373 -13.83 -24.17 5.17
N LYS A 374 -13.83 -25.45 5.55
CA LYS A 374 -13.14 -25.95 6.75
C LYS A 374 -11.64 -25.68 6.67
N ARG A 375 -11.04 -26.04 5.54
CA ARG A 375 -9.61 -25.80 5.31
C ARG A 375 -9.26 -24.31 5.34
N ILE A 376 -10.11 -23.43 4.79
CA ILE A 376 -9.92 -21.96 4.84
C ILE A 376 -9.91 -21.44 6.28
N LEU A 377 -10.70 -22.04 7.17
CA LEU A 377 -10.71 -21.69 8.60
C LEU A 377 -9.43 -22.06 9.34
N THR A 378 -8.74 -23.14 8.91
CA THR A 378 -7.69 -23.79 9.70
C THR A 378 -6.29 -23.74 9.08
N GLU A 379 -6.15 -24.00 7.77
CA GLU A 379 -4.85 -24.21 7.12
C GLU A 379 -4.04 -22.94 6.83
N PRO A 380 -4.63 -21.85 6.26
CA PRO A 380 -3.84 -20.68 5.88
C PRO A 380 -3.06 -20.08 7.04
N GLU A 381 -1.87 -19.52 6.74
CA GLU A 381 -1.07 -18.81 7.75
C GLU A 381 -1.85 -17.66 8.42
N ASN A 382 -2.78 -17.06 7.68
CA ASN A 382 -3.70 -16.04 8.16
C ASN A 382 -5.13 -16.56 8.30
N SER A 383 -5.32 -17.81 8.70
CA SER A 383 -6.65 -18.38 8.89
C SER A 383 -7.46 -17.62 9.94
N LEU A 384 -8.80 -17.60 9.80
CA LEU A 384 -9.68 -16.86 10.72
C LEU A 384 -9.54 -17.34 12.15
N ILE A 385 -9.46 -18.64 12.37
CA ILE A 385 -9.26 -19.21 13.72
C ILE A 385 -8.00 -18.61 14.35
N ARG A 386 -6.85 -18.65 13.67
CA ARG A 386 -5.60 -18.07 14.19
C ARG A 386 -5.68 -16.57 14.46
N GLN A 387 -6.45 -15.83 13.65
CA GLN A 387 -6.64 -14.40 13.88
C GLN A 387 -7.39 -14.14 15.19
N TYR A 388 -8.48 -14.87 15.45
CA TYR A 388 -9.26 -14.71 16.69
C TYR A 388 -8.52 -15.26 17.92
N GLU A 389 -7.82 -16.40 17.79
CA GLU A 389 -6.93 -16.92 18.83
C GLU A 389 -5.89 -15.86 19.25
N ALA A 390 -5.21 -15.25 18.26
CA ALA A 390 -4.25 -14.19 18.53
C ALA A 390 -4.91 -12.94 19.14
N LEU A 391 -6.10 -12.57 18.69
CA LEU A 391 -6.82 -11.39 19.20
C LEU A 391 -7.21 -11.60 20.67
N ILE A 392 -7.83 -12.70 21.00
CA ILE A 392 -8.28 -13.01 22.39
C ILE A 392 -7.08 -13.22 23.31
N SER A 393 -5.99 -13.78 22.82
CA SER A 393 -4.76 -13.96 23.62
C SER A 393 -4.15 -12.65 24.15
N THR A 394 -4.49 -11.50 23.55
CA THR A 394 -4.04 -10.18 24.07
C THR A 394 -4.65 -9.83 25.42
N GLU A 395 -5.79 -10.42 25.77
CA GLU A 395 -6.48 -10.27 27.05
C GLU A 395 -6.04 -11.33 28.10
N GLY A 396 -5.09 -12.19 27.75
CA GLY A 396 -4.57 -13.23 28.65
C GLY A 396 -5.29 -14.57 28.57
N THR A 397 -6.35 -14.68 27.77
CA THR A 397 -7.18 -15.88 27.62
C THR A 397 -6.76 -16.69 26.39
N GLU A 398 -6.59 -18.00 26.54
CA GLU A 398 -6.33 -18.94 25.44
C GLU A 398 -7.66 -19.36 24.77
N LEU A 399 -7.90 -18.91 23.55
CA LEU A 399 -9.02 -19.39 22.72
C LEU A 399 -8.57 -20.57 21.88
N SER A 400 -9.39 -21.64 21.80
CA SER A 400 -9.11 -22.80 20.95
C SER A 400 -10.38 -23.33 20.30
N PHE A 401 -10.23 -23.96 19.13
CA PHE A 401 -11.34 -24.55 18.37
C PHE A 401 -11.11 -26.04 18.18
N THR A 402 -12.15 -26.84 18.39
CA THR A 402 -12.08 -28.27 18.05
C THR A 402 -12.19 -28.45 16.54
N ASP A 403 -11.69 -29.56 15.99
CA ASP A 403 -11.82 -29.90 14.58
C ASP A 403 -13.29 -30.06 14.14
N GLU A 404 -14.13 -30.54 15.04
CA GLU A 404 -15.56 -30.68 14.85
C GLU A 404 -16.25 -29.31 14.80
N SER A 405 -15.84 -28.34 15.61
CA SER A 405 -16.41 -26.98 15.58
C SER A 405 -16.08 -26.27 14.26
N ALA A 406 -14.85 -26.39 13.77
CA ALA A 406 -14.47 -25.86 12.46
C ALA A 406 -15.27 -26.53 11.32
N GLY A 407 -15.50 -27.84 11.41
CA GLY A 407 -16.36 -28.58 10.48
C GLY A 407 -17.81 -28.10 10.50
N GLU A 408 -18.36 -27.85 11.69
CA GLU A 408 -19.76 -27.40 11.84
C GLU A 408 -19.93 -25.94 11.32
N ILE A 409 -18.99 -25.04 11.61
CA ILE A 409 -18.97 -23.68 11.03
C ILE A 409 -18.97 -23.75 9.49
N ALA A 410 -18.09 -24.57 8.91
CA ALA A 410 -18.01 -24.75 7.47
C ALA A 410 -19.31 -25.31 6.86
N ARG A 411 -19.96 -26.28 7.54
CA ARG A 411 -21.23 -26.87 7.12
C ARG A 411 -22.36 -25.85 7.10
N LEU A 412 -22.47 -25.06 8.16
CA LEU A 412 -23.45 -23.98 8.27
C LEU A 412 -23.22 -22.88 7.25
N ALA A 413 -21.95 -22.45 7.04
CA ALA A 413 -21.60 -21.48 6.03
C ALA A 413 -21.97 -21.93 4.62
N HIS A 414 -21.68 -23.19 4.28
CA HIS A 414 -22.05 -23.79 3.00
C HIS A 414 -23.57 -23.86 2.81
N LYS A 415 -24.30 -24.26 3.84
CA LYS A 415 -25.77 -24.29 3.83
C LYS A 415 -26.33 -22.88 3.54
N MET A 416 -25.83 -21.87 4.23
CA MET A 416 -26.29 -20.50 4.05
C MET A 416 -25.93 -19.96 2.63
N ASN A 417 -24.76 -20.29 2.09
CA ASN A 417 -24.38 -19.92 0.72
C ASN A 417 -25.28 -20.58 -0.33
N SER A 418 -25.79 -21.81 -0.07
CA SER A 418 -26.69 -22.50 -0.98
C SER A 418 -28.16 -22.05 -0.87
N GLU A 419 -28.60 -21.58 0.30
CA GLU A 419 -29.97 -21.09 0.53
C GLU A 419 -30.15 -19.59 0.24
N MET A 420 -29.05 -18.82 0.19
CA MET A 420 -29.03 -17.38 0.01
C MET A 420 -28.09 -16.99 -1.13
N GLU A 421 -27.69 -15.71 -1.19
CA GLU A 421 -26.63 -15.26 -2.09
C GLU A 421 -25.28 -15.91 -1.70
N ASP A 422 -24.63 -16.54 -2.69
CA ASP A 422 -23.33 -17.16 -2.47
C ASP A 422 -22.24 -16.07 -2.41
N ILE A 423 -21.77 -15.80 -1.19
CA ILE A 423 -20.65 -14.87 -0.94
C ILE A 423 -19.36 -15.63 -0.58
N GLY A 424 -19.33 -16.93 -0.77
CA GLY A 424 -18.17 -17.79 -0.57
C GLY A 424 -17.60 -17.72 0.85
N ALA A 425 -16.28 -17.63 0.96
CA ALA A 425 -15.57 -17.57 2.25
C ALA A 425 -15.85 -16.31 3.08
N ARG A 426 -16.43 -15.25 2.49
CA ARG A 426 -16.83 -14.06 3.28
C ARG A 426 -17.86 -14.40 4.34
N ARG A 427 -18.70 -15.44 4.09
CA ARG A 427 -19.66 -15.95 5.07
C ARG A 427 -19.01 -16.39 6.38
N LEU A 428 -17.80 -16.95 6.30
CA LEU A 428 -17.07 -17.39 7.49
C LEU A 428 -16.76 -16.24 8.44
N HIS A 429 -16.43 -15.04 7.92
CA HIS A 429 -16.19 -13.86 8.77
C HIS A 429 -17.45 -13.50 9.57
N THR A 430 -18.60 -13.38 8.89
CA THR A 430 -19.86 -13.05 9.57
C THR A 430 -20.21 -14.08 10.65
N MET A 431 -19.99 -15.37 10.35
CA MET A 431 -20.28 -16.44 11.31
C MET A 431 -19.33 -16.42 12.51
N MET A 432 -18.05 -16.15 12.28
CA MET A 432 -17.07 -16.02 13.37
C MET A 432 -17.36 -14.84 14.27
N GLU A 433 -17.71 -13.67 13.70
CA GLU A 433 -18.14 -12.50 14.49
C GLU A 433 -19.33 -12.83 15.40
N GLN A 434 -20.37 -13.45 14.84
CA GLN A 434 -21.56 -13.83 15.62
C GLN A 434 -21.27 -14.88 16.68
N LEU A 435 -20.44 -15.87 16.37
CA LEU A 435 -20.06 -16.93 17.30
C LEU A 435 -19.29 -16.36 18.50
N LEU A 436 -18.42 -15.41 18.26
CA LEU A 436 -17.47 -14.88 19.24
C LEU A 436 -17.93 -13.55 19.87
N GLU A 437 -19.09 -12.99 19.49
CA GLU A 437 -19.57 -11.70 19.94
C GLU A 437 -19.56 -11.59 21.48
N GLU A 438 -20.22 -12.53 22.17
CA GLU A 438 -20.29 -12.52 23.64
C GLU A 438 -18.94 -12.80 24.30
N ILE A 439 -18.12 -13.67 23.68
CA ILE A 439 -16.78 -13.96 24.20
C ILE A 439 -15.91 -12.72 24.11
N SER A 440 -15.91 -12.07 22.93
CA SER A 440 -15.13 -10.85 22.71
C SER A 440 -15.55 -9.68 23.59
N PHE A 441 -16.87 -9.63 23.95
CA PHE A 441 -17.39 -8.60 24.84
C PHE A 441 -16.98 -8.82 26.30
N ASN A 442 -17.01 -10.08 26.76
CA ASN A 442 -16.83 -10.40 28.18
C ASN A 442 -15.38 -10.80 28.54
N VAL A 443 -14.53 -11.11 27.57
CA VAL A 443 -13.19 -11.69 27.84
C VAL A 443 -12.31 -10.84 28.75
N SER A 444 -12.46 -9.52 28.69
CA SER A 444 -11.69 -8.58 29.56
C SER A 444 -12.15 -8.62 31.01
N ASP A 445 -13.37 -9.13 31.30
CA ASP A 445 -14.00 -9.18 32.63
C ASP A 445 -14.01 -10.60 33.22
N ILE A 446 -13.54 -11.61 32.47
CA ILE A 446 -13.54 -13.00 32.87
C ILE A 446 -12.11 -13.44 33.17
N ASP A 447 -11.88 -14.05 34.34
CA ASP A 447 -10.60 -14.63 34.74
C ASP A 447 -10.37 -16.05 34.17
N ASP A 448 -11.05 -16.42 33.07
CA ASP A 448 -10.89 -17.73 32.46
C ASP A 448 -9.60 -17.79 31.65
N GLU A 449 -8.68 -18.68 32.03
CA GLU A 449 -7.41 -18.88 31.34
C GLU A 449 -7.58 -19.57 29.96
N LYS A 450 -8.70 -20.30 29.77
CA LYS A 450 -8.93 -21.07 28.53
C LYS A 450 -10.40 -21.19 28.15
N ILE A 451 -10.70 -20.89 26.89
CA ILE A 451 -12.01 -21.06 26.27
C ILE A 451 -11.87 -22.00 25.06
N GLU A 452 -12.63 -23.13 25.08
CA GLU A 452 -12.67 -24.09 23.98
C GLU A 452 -14.01 -24.02 23.25
N ILE A 453 -14.00 -23.74 21.95
CA ILE A 453 -15.19 -23.70 21.11
C ILE A 453 -15.50 -25.09 20.61
N THR A 454 -16.64 -25.66 21.07
CA THR A 454 -17.11 -26.98 20.67
C THR A 454 -18.18 -26.90 19.56
N ALA A 455 -18.46 -28.03 18.90
CA ALA A 455 -19.48 -28.10 17.86
C ALA A 455 -20.91 -27.82 18.41
N GLU A 456 -21.16 -28.16 19.69
CA GLU A 456 -22.43 -27.87 20.38
C GLU A 456 -22.63 -26.37 20.54
N MET A 457 -21.60 -25.64 21.00
CA MET A 457 -21.65 -24.17 21.13
C MET A 457 -21.92 -23.51 19.77
N VAL A 458 -21.26 -24.01 18.72
CA VAL A 458 -21.46 -23.49 17.34
C VAL A 458 -22.92 -23.68 16.92
N LYS A 459 -23.51 -24.86 17.15
CA LYS A 459 -24.91 -25.13 16.83
C LYS A 459 -25.85 -24.23 17.62
N GLU A 460 -25.66 -24.12 18.92
CA GLU A 460 -26.52 -23.34 19.82
C GLU A 460 -26.53 -21.86 19.40
N LYS A 461 -25.33 -21.23 19.21
CA LYS A 461 -25.25 -19.84 18.90
C LYS A 461 -25.64 -19.50 17.46
N LEU A 462 -25.33 -20.35 16.49
CA LEU A 462 -25.57 -20.08 15.07
C LEU A 462 -26.89 -20.67 14.53
N SER A 463 -27.59 -21.57 15.27
CA SER A 463 -28.88 -22.14 14.81
C SER A 463 -29.96 -21.06 14.60
N GLY A 464 -30.04 -20.09 15.49
CA GLY A 464 -30.97 -18.96 15.36
C GLY A 464 -30.76 -18.12 14.07
N LEU A 465 -29.53 -17.98 13.61
CA LEU A 465 -29.20 -17.31 12.35
C LEU A 465 -29.61 -18.13 11.12
N VAL A 466 -29.54 -19.48 11.25
CA VAL A 466 -29.84 -20.37 10.13
C VAL A 466 -31.36 -20.57 10.00
N GLU A 467 -32.14 -20.50 11.06
CA GLU A 467 -33.60 -20.80 11.06
C GLU A 467 -34.47 -19.55 10.84
N ASN A 468 -34.03 -18.36 11.29
CA ASN A 468 -34.85 -17.16 11.25
C ASN A 468 -34.56 -16.32 9.97
N ARG A 469 -35.51 -16.36 9.00
CA ARG A 469 -35.40 -15.62 7.72
C ARG A 469 -35.29 -14.10 7.88
N ASP A 470 -35.89 -13.54 8.91
CA ASP A 470 -35.90 -12.07 9.11
C ASP A 470 -34.55 -11.57 9.70
N ILE A 471 -33.98 -12.33 10.63
CA ILE A 471 -32.64 -12.06 11.19
C ILE A 471 -31.58 -12.17 10.09
N ARG A 472 -31.70 -13.13 9.18
CA ARG A 472 -30.79 -13.31 8.02
C ARG A 472 -30.72 -12.07 7.11
N ARG A 473 -31.84 -11.32 6.94
CA ARG A 473 -31.88 -10.12 6.09
C ARG A 473 -31.25 -8.88 6.73
N TYR A 474 -31.17 -8.84 8.06
CA TYR A 474 -30.63 -7.69 8.79
C TYR A 474 -29.14 -7.82 9.10
N LEU A 475 -28.60 -9.04 9.22
CA LEU A 475 -27.21 -9.28 9.61
C LEU A 475 -26.28 -9.64 8.43
N LEU A 476 -26.82 -9.74 7.24
CA LEU A 476 -26.15 -10.16 6.01
C LEU A 476 -26.49 -9.25 4.83
#